data_bf7257906aef31102cd554b8f05bf5a4
#
_entry.id   bf7257906aef31102cd554b8f05bf5a4
#
_cell.length_a   1.000
_cell.length_b   1.000
_cell.length_c   1.000
_cell.angle_alpha   90.00
_cell.angle_beta   90.00
_cell.angle_gamma   90.00
#
_symmetry.space_group_name_H-M   'P 1'
#
loop_
_entity.id
_entity.type
_entity.pdbx_description
1 polymer ?
#
loop_
_entity_poly.entity_id
_entity_poly.type
_entity_poly.pdbx_seq_one_letter_code
_entity_poly.pdbx_strand_id
1 'polypeptide(L)'
;MATAEKILEIARLQIGARESPANSDNVKYNTAYYGREVSGKYPWCAVFVWWVFREAGAPELYYGGGETAYCPTLMSFHKKQAVTDYRPGDIVFFNFSGKSSAGHVGICESWDGTYITTIDGN
;
A
#
# COMPACT_ATOMS: atom_id res chain seq x y z
N MET A 1 6.29 13.96 -16.80
CA MET A 1 5.43 13.75 -15.66
C MET A 1 5.72 12.41 -15.02
N ALA A 2 6.07 12.42 -13.77
CA ALA A 2 6.47 11.19 -13.12
C ALA A 2 5.33 10.60 -12.30
N THR A 3 4.93 9.39 -12.63
CA THR A 3 3.90 8.65 -11.91
C THR A 3 4.30 8.48 -10.43
N ALA A 4 5.59 8.23 -10.17
CA ALA A 4 6.10 8.09 -8.81
C ALA A 4 5.86 9.35 -7.98
N GLU A 5 6.07 10.53 -8.56
CA GLU A 5 5.82 11.79 -7.85
C GLU A 5 4.36 11.95 -7.50
N LYS A 6 3.45 11.58 -8.40
CA LYS A 6 2.02 11.67 -8.16
C LYS A 6 1.59 10.70 -7.06
N ILE A 7 2.10 9.49 -7.09
CA ILE A 7 1.83 8.49 -6.06
C ILE A 7 2.27 9.00 -4.69
N LEU A 8 3.48 9.55 -4.60
CA LEU A 8 3.99 10.07 -3.32
C LEU A 8 3.22 11.30 -2.85
N GLU A 9 2.85 12.18 -3.77
CA GLU A 9 2.06 13.36 -3.42
C GLU A 9 0.76 12.94 -2.73
N ILE A 10 0.04 12.00 -3.34
CA ILE A 10 -1.23 11.53 -2.79
C ILE A 10 -1.02 10.79 -1.47
N ALA A 11 -0.01 9.92 -1.39
CA ALA A 11 0.27 9.19 -0.16
C ALA A 11 0.60 10.15 1.00
N ARG A 12 1.40 11.17 0.75
CA ARG A 12 1.78 12.14 1.78
C ARG A 12 0.58 12.92 2.31
N LEU A 13 -0.39 13.21 1.45
CA LEU A 13 -1.61 13.90 1.85
C LEU A 13 -2.45 13.07 2.81
N GLN A 14 -2.21 11.76 2.86
CA GLN A 14 -2.98 10.87 3.72
C GLN A 14 -2.39 10.72 5.13
N ILE A 15 -1.18 11.22 5.37
CA ILE A 15 -0.56 11.10 6.68
C ILE A 15 -1.46 11.76 7.72
N GLY A 16 -1.81 10.99 8.77
CA GLY A 16 -2.74 11.45 9.79
C GLY A 16 -4.13 10.87 9.68
N ALA A 17 -4.47 10.21 8.57
CA ALA A 17 -5.77 9.54 8.43
C ALA A 17 -5.84 8.39 9.44
N ARG A 18 -6.99 8.23 10.09
CA ARG A 18 -7.16 7.28 11.19
C ARG A 18 -8.44 6.49 11.08
N GLU A 19 -8.42 5.31 11.70
CA GLU A 19 -9.61 4.53 11.93
C GLU A 19 -10.53 5.23 12.94
N SER A 20 -11.82 5.04 12.80
CA SER A 20 -12.79 5.59 13.72
C SER A 20 -13.88 4.55 14.00
N PRO A 21 -13.95 3.99 15.21
CA PRO A 21 -13.06 4.21 16.37
C PRO A 21 -11.65 3.63 16.15
N ALA A 22 -10.74 4.00 17.03
CA ALA A 22 -9.37 3.49 16.94
C ALA A 22 -9.35 1.96 16.98
N ASN A 23 -8.49 1.36 16.16
CA ASN A 23 -8.30 -0.10 16.06
C ASN A 23 -9.54 -0.86 15.57
N SER A 24 -10.44 -0.17 14.85
CA SER A 24 -11.66 -0.81 14.34
C SER A 24 -11.56 -1.24 12.89
N ASP A 25 -10.51 -0.81 12.17
CA ASP A 25 -10.36 -0.97 10.73
C ASP A 25 -11.41 -0.20 9.93
N ASN A 26 -12.20 0.64 10.57
CA ASN A 26 -13.16 1.50 9.87
C ASN A 26 -12.44 2.76 9.42
N VAL A 27 -12.05 2.81 8.16
CA VAL A 27 -11.28 3.89 7.59
C VAL A 27 -11.74 4.11 6.15
N LYS A 28 -11.56 5.34 5.64
CA LYS A 28 -12.09 5.70 4.31
C LYS A 28 -11.58 4.81 3.18
N TYR A 29 -10.37 4.28 3.31
CA TYR A 29 -9.80 3.41 2.28
C TYR A 29 -10.57 2.10 2.19
N ASN A 30 -10.90 1.51 3.32
CA ASN A 30 -11.72 0.31 3.37
C ASN A 30 -13.13 0.58 2.86
N THR A 31 -13.71 1.73 3.21
CA THR A 31 -15.03 2.11 2.71
C THR A 31 -15.03 2.18 1.19
N ALA A 32 -13.97 2.76 0.61
CA ALA A 32 -13.84 2.84 -0.84
C ALA A 32 -13.68 1.46 -1.49
N TYR A 33 -12.91 0.57 -0.83
CA TYR A 33 -12.61 -0.75 -1.38
C TYR A 33 -13.84 -1.67 -1.32
N TYR A 34 -14.50 -1.73 -0.17
CA TYR A 34 -15.61 -2.66 0.06
C TYR A 34 -16.97 -2.08 -0.33
N GLY A 35 -17.05 -0.77 -0.60
CA GLY A 35 -18.30 -0.12 -0.97
C GLY A 35 -19.23 0.14 0.20
N ARG A 36 -18.73 -0.04 1.44
CA ARG A 36 -19.49 0.19 2.68
C ARG A 36 -18.51 0.31 3.84
N GLU A 37 -18.99 0.88 4.94
CA GLU A 37 -18.16 0.91 6.14
C GLU A 37 -18.03 -0.51 6.69
N VAL A 38 -16.81 -0.86 7.10
CA VAL A 38 -16.51 -2.17 7.69
C VAL A 38 -15.75 -1.96 9.00
N SER A 39 -15.86 -2.92 9.90
CA SER A 39 -15.10 -2.91 11.13
C SER A 39 -14.79 -4.34 11.54
N GLY A 40 -13.76 -4.50 12.40
CA GLY A 40 -13.33 -5.82 12.84
C GLY A 40 -12.08 -6.23 12.10
N LYS A 41 -12.09 -7.39 11.43
CA LYS A 41 -10.89 -7.95 10.82
C LYS A 41 -10.77 -7.54 9.36
N TYR A 42 -10.45 -6.27 9.13
CA TYR A 42 -10.24 -5.72 7.77
C TYR A 42 -8.91 -4.96 7.72
N PRO A 43 -7.77 -5.67 7.76
CA PRO A 43 -6.46 -5.01 7.63
C PRO A 43 -6.41 -4.22 6.33
N TRP A 44 -5.84 -3.02 6.38
CA TRP A 44 -5.92 -2.11 5.25
C TRP A 44 -4.57 -1.63 4.70
N CYS A 45 -3.49 -2.35 4.98
CA CYS A 45 -2.20 -1.96 4.42
C CYS A 45 -2.19 -2.04 2.90
N ALA A 46 -2.64 -3.15 2.32
CA ALA A 46 -2.73 -3.29 0.87
C ALA A 46 -3.82 -2.40 0.28
N VAL A 47 -4.95 -2.27 1.00
CA VAL A 47 -6.06 -1.42 0.55
C VAL A 47 -5.63 0.04 0.46
N PHE A 48 -4.80 0.51 1.40
CA PHE A 48 -4.26 1.87 1.34
C PHE A 48 -3.43 2.08 0.06
N VAL A 49 -2.53 1.13 -0.25
CA VAL A 49 -1.72 1.21 -1.46
C VAL A 49 -2.60 1.22 -2.71
N TRP A 50 -3.61 0.34 -2.75
CA TRP A 50 -4.58 0.32 -3.85
C TRP A 50 -5.25 1.68 -4.02
N TRP A 51 -5.68 2.29 -2.92
CA TRP A 51 -6.37 3.58 -2.94
C TRP A 51 -5.47 4.68 -3.51
N VAL A 52 -4.21 4.72 -3.05
CA VAL A 52 -3.26 5.73 -3.50
C VAL A 52 -2.98 5.59 -5.00
N PHE A 53 -2.75 4.37 -5.46
CA PHE A 53 -2.47 4.15 -6.88
C PHE A 53 -3.67 4.50 -7.74
N ARG A 54 -4.89 4.19 -7.27
CA ARG A 54 -6.10 4.55 -7.99
C ARG A 54 -6.25 6.07 -8.09
N GLU A 55 -6.05 6.77 -6.97
CA GLU A 55 -6.17 8.24 -6.96
C GLU A 55 -5.08 8.89 -7.81
N ALA A 56 -3.94 8.26 -7.95
CA ALA A 56 -2.86 8.75 -8.79
C ALA A 56 -3.10 8.49 -10.28
N GLY A 57 -4.17 7.78 -10.62
CA GLY A 57 -4.48 7.45 -12.01
C GLY A 57 -3.63 6.32 -12.57
N ALA A 58 -3.07 5.48 -11.70
CA ALA A 58 -2.18 4.39 -12.10
C ALA A 58 -2.60 3.04 -11.48
N PRO A 59 -3.91 2.68 -11.52
CA PRO A 59 -4.35 1.42 -10.90
C PRO A 59 -3.71 0.19 -11.54
N GLU A 60 -3.31 0.27 -12.81
CA GLU A 60 -2.67 -0.84 -13.50
C GLU A 60 -1.31 -1.19 -12.88
N LEU A 61 -0.65 -0.24 -12.23
CA LEU A 61 0.64 -0.48 -11.58
C LEU A 61 0.48 -1.16 -10.23
N TYR A 62 -0.71 -1.15 -9.67
CA TYR A 62 -0.98 -1.83 -8.41
C TYR A 62 -1.22 -3.33 -8.65
N TYR A 63 -2.22 -3.65 -9.44
CA TYR A 63 -2.63 -5.05 -9.64
C TYR A 63 -3.27 -5.23 -11.02
N GLY A 64 -2.61 -4.71 -12.05
CA GLY A 64 -3.04 -4.86 -13.43
C GLY A 64 -4.41 -4.25 -13.73
N GLY A 65 -4.83 -3.27 -12.93
CA GLY A 65 -6.15 -2.67 -13.07
C GLY A 65 -7.21 -3.31 -12.19
N GLY A 66 -6.89 -4.44 -11.55
CA GLY A 66 -7.78 -5.07 -10.59
C GLY A 66 -7.52 -4.59 -9.17
N GLU A 67 -8.00 -5.35 -8.20
CA GLU A 67 -7.84 -4.99 -6.80
C GLU A 67 -7.65 -6.24 -5.94
N THR A 68 -6.89 -6.09 -4.85
CA THR A 68 -6.73 -7.11 -3.84
C THR A 68 -6.41 -6.43 -2.51
N ALA A 69 -6.94 -6.98 -1.43
CA ALA A 69 -6.65 -6.51 -0.07
C ALA A 69 -5.64 -7.43 0.63
N TYR A 70 -5.09 -8.41 -0.07
CA TYR A 70 -4.27 -9.46 0.51
C TYR A 70 -2.82 -9.31 0.07
N CYS A 71 -1.92 -9.01 1.01
CA CYS A 71 -0.52 -8.75 0.70
C CYS A 71 0.18 -9.89 -0.05
N PRO A 72 0.03 -11.16 0.34
CA PRO A 72 0.70 -12.24 -0.39
C PRO A 72 0.28 -12.33 -1.86
N THR A 73 -1.00 -12.08 -2.15
CA THR A 73 -1.49 -12.07 -3.53
C THR A 73 -0.84 -10.95 -4.32
N LEU A 74 -0.76 -9.76 -3.72
CA LEU A 74 -0.14 -8.61 -4.37
C LEU A 74 1.35 -8.86 -4.62
N MET A 75 2.04 -9.42 -3.64
CA MET A 75 3.46 -9.73 -3.77
C MET A 75 3.71 -10.73 -4.91
N SER A 76 2.88 -11.77 -5.01
CA SER A 76 3.00 -12.75 -6.08
C SER A 76 2.82 -12.12 -7.45
N PHE A 77 1.89 -11.16 -7.57
CA PHE A 77 1.66 -10.46 -8.83
C PHE A 77 2.92 -9.71 -9.29
N HIS A 78 3.66 -9.11 -8.35
CA HIS A 78 4.84 -8.29 -8.66
C HIS A 78 6.15 -9.07 -8.59
N LYS A 79 6.12 -10.36 -8.34
CA LYS A 79 7.31 -11.15 -8.06
C LYS A 79 8.41 -11.03 -9.11
N LYS A 80 8.04 -10.99 -10.39
CA LYS A 80 9.01 -10.91 -11.50
C LYS A 80 9.65 -9.54 -11.63
N GLN A 81 9.15 -8.55 -10.91
CA GLN A 81 9.62 -7.17 -10.97
C GLN A 81 10.37 -6.77 -9.70
N ALA A 82 10.70 -7.75 -8.85
CA ALA A 82 11.37 -7.47 -7.58
C ALA A 82 12.74 -6.83 -7.82
N VAL A 83 13.06 -5.84 -6.99
CA VAL A 83 14.32 -5.12 -7.05
C VAL A 83 14.96 -5.06 -5.66
N THR A 84 16.26 -4.79 -5.60
CA THR A 84 16.96 -4.60 -4.34
C THR A 84 17.37 -3.15 -4.13
N ASP A 85 17.27 -2.33 -5.16
CA ASP A 85 17.57 -0.90 -5.10
C ASP A 85 16.26 -0.15 -5.26
N TYR A 86 15.68 0.25 -4.14
CA TYR A 86 14.33 0.81 -4.11
C TYR A 86 14.32 2.25 -4.62
N ARG A 87 13.19 2.63 -5.22
CA ARG A 87 12.97 3.99 -5.73
C ARG A 87 11.69 4.55 -5.16
N PRO A 88 11.60 5.88 -5.05
CA PRO A 88 10.36 6.51 -4.60
C PRO A 88 9.17 6.06 -5.44
N GLY A 89 8.09 5.70 -4.77
CA GLY A 89 6.87 5.20 -5.42
C GLY A 89 6.80 3.69 -5.55
N ASP A 90 7.90 2.98 -5.28
CA ASP A 90 7.89 1.51 -5.32
C ASP A 90 7.01 0.93 -4.22
N ILE A 91 6.39 -0.21 -4.51
CA ILE A 91 5.64 -0.98 -3.53
C ILE A 91 6.63 -1.84 -2.75
N VAL A 92 6.60 -1.72 -1.42
CA VAL A 92 7.55 -2.42 -0.54
C VAL A 92 6.78 -3.43 0.30
N PHE A 93 7.23 -4.68 0.28
CA PHE A 93 6.64 -5.75 1.06
C PHE A 93 7.52 -6.07 2.26
N PHE A 94 6.89 -6.26 3.42
CA PHE A 94 7.59 -6.56 4.65
C PHE A 94 7.23 -7.94 5.14
N ASN A 95 8.24 -8.68 5.59
CA ASN A 95 8.07 -10.01 6.16
C ASN A 95 8.66 -10.02 7.56
N PHE A 96 7.90 -9.52 8.53
CA PHE A 96 8.36 -9.39 9.90
C PHE A 96 8.45 -10.72 10.63
N SER A 97 7.75 -11.73 10.17
CA SER A 97 7.67 -13.01 10.88
C SER A 97 8.65 -14.06 10.36
N GLY A 98 9.43 -13.75 9.32
CA GLY A 98 10.33 -14.71 8.70
C GLY A 98 9.65 -15.77 7.84
N LYS A 99 8.36 -15.60 7.58
CA LYS A 99 7.62 -16.52 6.70
C LYS A 99 7.91 -16.20 5.24
N SER A 100 7.51 -17.10 4.35
CA SER A 100 7.76 -16.93 2.92
C SER A 100 6.84 -15.89 2.26
N SER A 101 5.79 -15.45 2.94
CA SER A 101 4.84 -14.48 2.40
C SER A 101 4.85 -13.19 3.21
N ALA A 102 4.54 -12.08 2.54
CA ALA A 102 4.52 -10.77 3.19
C ALA A 102 3.28 -10.61 4.07
N GLY A 103 3.47 -9.98 5.23
CA GLY A 103 2.37 -9.63 6.13
C GLY A 103 2.02 -8.16 6.11
N HIS A 104 2.81 -7.32 5.42
CA HIS A 104 2.59 -5.89 5.38
C HIS A 104 3.14 -5.32 4.07
N VAL A 105 2.58 -4.19 3.64
CA VAL A 105 3.00 -3.53 2.41
C VAL A 105 2.90 -2.01 2.60
N GLY A 106 3.82 -1.28 1.97
CA GLY A 106 3.82 0.17 1.99
C GLY A 106 4.36 0.73 0.70
N ILE A 107 4.52 2.05 0.65
CA ILE A 107 5.05 2.75 -0.52
C ILE A 107 6.39 3.39 -0.14
N CYS A 108 7.41 3.14 -0.94
CA CYS A 108 8.73 3.71 -0.70
C CYS A 108 8.70 5.22 -0.89
N GLU A 109 9.10 5.95 0.14
CA GLU A 109 9.30 7.39 0.03
C GLU A 109 10.75 7.72 -0.29
N SER A 110 11.70 7.03 0.35
CA SER A 110 13.12 7.24 0.10
C SER A 110 13.93 6.00 0.47
N TRP A 111 15.07 5.86 -0.15
CA TRP A 111 16.01 4.76 0.08
C TRP A 111 17.43 5.30 -0.11
N ASP A 112 18.28 5.12 0.89
CA ASP A 112 19.64 5.63 0.84
C ASP A 112 20.70 4.53 0.73
N GLY A 113 20.28 3.29 0.48
CA GLY A 113 21.17 2.13 0.40
C GLY A 113 21.26 1.38 1.71
N THR A 114 20.78 1.96 2.81
CA THR A 114 20.82 1.34 4.13
C THR A 114 19.45 1.41 4.81
N TYR A 115 18.80 2.58 4.75
CA TYR A 115 17.51 2.78 5.40
C TYR A 115 16.46 3.12 4.37
N ILE A 116 15.26 2.56 4.56
CA ILE A 116 14.11 2.85 3.73
C ILE A 116 13.05 3.57 4.56
N THR A 117 12.48 4.61 3.97
CA THR A 117 11.34 5.32 4.55
C THR A 117 10.12 4.98 3.70
N THR A 118 9.04 4.53 4.36
CA THR A 118 7.82 4.17 3.65
C THR A 118 6.62 4.92 4.22
N ILE A 119 5.58 5.03 3.39
CA ILE A 119 4.27 5.54 3.82
C ILE A 119 3.33 4.35 3.75
N ASP A 120 2.74 4.01 4.89
CA ASP A 120 1.99 2.78 5.05
C ASP A 120 0.61 3.05 5.62
N GLY A 121 -0.36 2.16 5.30
CA GLY A 121 -1.65 2.12 5.96
C GLY A 121 -1.64 1.06 7.07
N ASN A 122 -2.53 1.26 8.03
CA ASN A 122 -2.74 0.33 9.14
C ASN A 122 -1.52 0.33 10.08
#